data_e60977dff1c250284f3f980fce64a8ec
#
_entry.id   e60977dff1c250284f3f980fce64a8ec
#
_cell.length_a   1.000
_cell.length_b   1.000
_cell.length_c   1.000
_cell.angle_alpha   90.00
_cell.angle_beta   90.00
_cell.angle_gamma   90.00
#
_symmetry.space_group_name_H-M   'P 1'
#
loop_
_entity.id
_entity.type
_entity.pdbx_description
1 polymer ?
#
loop_
_entity_poly.entity_id
_entity_poly.type
_entity_poly.pdbx_seq_one_letter_code
_entity_poly.pdbx_strand_id
1 'polypeptide(L)'
;MNNPDILRENTADPYAGERLKLSHFHERQAALNLRDAWSSWNGFKFADYYYDVDYEYFCIRNTCGTYDICPMQKYLIEGPDALAMLDRMVTRDLNKLRINRVTYVAWCNDSGRMIDDGTIFRLDESKFLLTCGSPCLAWLRKSALGFDQLSVIEHTEALAALSLQGPTSFAVLKAMGLEDAGSLKPFDIGHYPFAEGEIMISRTGFTGDLGYELWVEPNLALTLWDHLYEAGANYGIQPYGEAATNMARLEAGFIMPYMEFNEALKTVNFEYDQTPLELDLAWLIDFKKPHFNGRRA
;
A
#
# COMPACT_ATOMS: atom_id res chain seq x y z
N MET A 1 9.44 33.64 12.45
CA MET A 1 10.05 33.79 11.11
C MET A 1 10.16 32.39 10.55
N ASN A 2 9.21 32.03 9.70
CA ASN A 2 9.22 30.72 9.05
C ASN A 2 10.25 30.79 7.92
N ASN A 3 11.31 30.05 8.04
CA ASN A 3 12.29 29.86 6.94
C ASN A 3 11.72 28.79 5.99
N PRO A 4 11.28 29.15 4.78
CA PRO A 4 10.72 28.19 3.82
C PRO A 4 11.77 27.22 3.26
N ASP A 5 13.07 27.45 3.52
CA ASP A 5 14.14 26.60 3.02
C ASP A 5 14.36 25.33 3.89
N ILE A 6 13.85 25.31 5.14
CA ILE A 6 13.98 24.12 6.01
C ILE A 6 13.13 22.93 5.50
N LEU A 7 12.05 23.19 4.76
CA LEU A 7 11.19 22.14 4.21
C LEU A 7 11.72 21.55 2.89
N ARG A 8 12.71 22.19 2.25
CA ARG A 8 13.29 21.73 0.97
C ARG A 8 14.50 20.81 1.10
N GLU A 9 15.17 20.80 2.24
CA GLU A 9 16.40 20.01 2.41
C GLU A 9 16.19 18.52 2.69
N ASN A 10 14.96 18.10 3.05
CA ASN A 10 14.67 16.69 3.39
C ASN A 10 13.88 15.92 2.32
N THR A 11 13.61 16.51 1.16
CA THR A 11 12.90 15.85 0.05
C THR A 11 13.82 15.50 -1.14
N ALA A 12 15.12 15.40 -0.92
CA ALA A 12 15.99 14.84 -1.96
C ALA A 12 15.57 13.37 -2.17
N ASP A 13 14.98 13.10 -3.34
CA ASP A 13 14.73 11.73 -3.78
C ASP A 13 16.03 10.92 -3.60
N PRO A 14 16.03 9.89 -2.71
CA PRO A 14 17.24 9.09 -2.48
C PRO A 14 17.72 8.37 -3.74
N TYR A 15 16.91 8.35 -4.80
CA TYR A 15 17.21 7.77 -6.11
C TYR A 15 17.54 8.81 -7.18
N ALA A 16 17.67 10.11 -6.81
CA ALA A 16 18.03 11.16 -7.74
C ALA A 16 19.38 10.86 -8.42
N GLY A 17 19.34 10.62 -9.72
CA GLY A 17 20.52 10.24 -10.54
C GLY A 17 20.68 8.73 -10.76
N GLU A 18 19.88 7.87 -10.13
CA GLU A 18 19.83 6.45 -10.44
C GLU A 18 18.86 6.16 -11.60
N ARG A 19 19.13 5.05 -12.32
CA ARG A 19 18.19 4.57 -13.33
C ARG A 19 17.00 3.93 -12.63
N LEU A 20 15.86 4.62 -12.60
CA LEU A 20 14.64 4.11 -12.00
C LEU A 20 14.17 2.81 -12.66
N LYS A 21 13.68 1.89 -11.84
CA LYS A 21 13.01 0.66 -12.28
C LYS A 21 11.68 1.02 -12.94
N LEU A 22 11.26 0.20 -13.89
CA LEU A 22 9.94 0.28 -14.50
C LEU A 22 9.03 -0.75 -13.81
N SER A 23 7.81 -0.34 -13.50
CA SER A 23 6.82 -1.26 -12.94
C SER A 23 6.33 -2.27 -13.98
N HIS A 24 5.64 -3.31 -13.56
CA HIS A 24 5.05 -4.31 -14.44
C HIS A 24 3.97 -3.76 -15.37
N PHE A 25 3.40 -2.58 -15.05
CA PHE A 25 2.39 -1.89 -15.85
C PHE A 25 2.93 -0.73 -16.67
N HIS A 26 4.23 -0.40 -16.54
CA HIS A 26 4.80 0.82 -17.10
C HIS A 26 4.55 0.99 -18.61
N GLU A 27 4.60 -0.08 -19.39
CA GLU A 27 4.36 -0.03 -20.85
C GLU A 27 2.99 0.56 -21.17
N ARG A 28 1.96 0.13 -20.45
CA ARG A 28 0.58 0.62 -20.65
C ARG A 28 0.38 2.02 -20.09
N GLN A 29 1.01 2.30 -18.96
CA GLN A 29 0.98 3.64 -18.36
C GLN A 29 1.66 4.66 -19.26
N ALA A 30 2.83 4.36 -19.80
CA ALA A 30 3.56 5.25 -20.68
C ALA A 30 2.78 5.57 -21.97
N ALA A 31 2.03 4.60 -22.51
CA ALA A 31 1.18 4.81 -23.67
C ALA A 31 0.00 5.78 -23.39
N LEU A 32 -0.43 5.90 -22.15
CA LEU A 32 -1.54 6.76 -21.72
C LEU A 32 -1.09 8.09 -21.10
N ASN A 33 0.18 8.21 -20.68
CA ASN A 33 0.69 9.42 -20.01
C ASN A 33 1.01 10.51 -21.05
N LEU A 34 0.00 11.31 -21.36
CA LEU A 34 0.09 12.39 -22.35
C LEU A 34 0.95 13.59 -21.87
N ARG A 35 1.21 13.68 -20.57
CA ARG A 35 1.98 14.79 -19.97
C ARG A 35 3.44 14.46 -19.77
N ASP A 36 3.83 13.18 -19.90
CA ASP A 36 5.16 12.66 -19.55
C ASP A 36 5.57 13.05 -18.12
N ALA A 37 4.55 13.15 -17.23
CA ALA A 37 4.73 13.54 -15.84
C ALA A 37 4.99 12.30 -14.99
N TRP A 38 6.24 12.19 -14.52
CA TRP A 38 6.73 11.06 -13.78
C TRP A 38 7.46 11.48 -12.53
N SER A 39 7.25 10.73 -11.46
CA SER A 39 7.98 10.82 -10.19
C SER A 39 8.70 9.51 -9.89
N SER A 40 9.35 9.44 -8.73
CA SER A 40 9.94 8.22 -8.20
C SER A 40 9.30 7.81 -6.89
N TRP A 41 9.07 6.50 -6.72
CA TRP A 41 8.65 5.90 -5.47
C TRP A 41 9.41 4.59 -5.26
N ASN A 42 10.18 4.48 -4.18
CA ASN A 42 10.99 3.29 -3.86
C ASN A 42 11.89 2.81 -5.01
N GLY A 43 12.44 3.74 -5.79
CA GLY A 43 13.30 3.44 -6.94
C GLY A 43 12.56 3.05 -8.21
N PHE A 44 11.24 3.12 -8.23
CA PHE A 44 10.44 2.92 -9.43
C PHE A 44 10.02 4.26 -10.04
N LYS A 45 9.97 4.30 -11.37
CA LYS A 45 9.34 5.38 -12.13
C LYS A 45 7.82 5.14 -12.12
N PHE A 46 7.04 6.13 -11.66
CA PHE A 46 5.58 6.03 -11.64
C PHE A 46 4.94 7.37 -12.00
N ALA A 47 3.65 7.33 -12.39
CA ALA A 47 2.97 8.50 -12.92
C ALA A 47 2.59 9.49 -11.81
N ASP A 48 2.99 10.75 -11.99
CA ASP A 48 2.55 11.87 -11.16
C ASP A 48 1.10 12.24 -11.50
N TYR A 49 0.83 12.39 -12.78
CA TYR A 49 -0.50 12.49 -13.40
C TYR A 49 -0.41 12.17 -14.88
N TYR A 50 -1.54 11.81 -15.53
CA TYR A 50 -1.61 11.40 -16.94
C TYR A 50 -2.09 12.52 -17.85
N TYR A 51 -3.12 13.26 -17.40
CA TYR A 51 -3.82 14.27 -18.20
C TYR A 51 -3.93 15.59 -17.46
N ASP A 52 -4.78 15.58 -16.42
CA ASP A 52 -5.14 16.70 -15.59
C ASP A 52 -5.58 16.17 -14.22
N VAL A 53 -5.04 16.75 -13.16
CA VAL A 53 -5.21 16.24 -11.79
C VAL A 53 -6.67 16.27 -11.35
N ASP A 54 -7.40 17.34 -11.69
CA ASP A 54 -8.81 17.46 -11.31
C ASP A 54 -9.66 16.43 -12.04
N TYR A 55 -9.38 16.19 -13.33
CA TYR A 55 -10.07 15.18 -14.10
C TYR A 55 -9.84 13.77 -13.54
N GLU A 56 -8.60 13.44 -13.21
CA GLU A 56 -8.23 12.14 -12.61
C GLU A 56 -8.88 11.97 -11.23
N TYR A 57 -8.88 13.01 -10.41
CA TYR A 57 -9.59 13.01 -9.13
C TYR A 57 -11.09 12.76 -9.30
N PHE A 58 -11.74 13.42 -10.25
CA PHE A 58 -13.16 13.19 -10.52
C PHE A 58 -13.46 11.81 -11.10
N CYS A 59 -12.51 11.16 -11.79
CA CYS A 59 -12.65 9.75 -12.16
C CYS A 59 -12.75 8.85 -10.93
N ILE A 60 -11.91 9.08 -9.92
CA ILE A 60 -11.96 8.34 -8.65
C ILE A 60 -13.32 8.51 -7.96
N ARG A 61 -13.91 9.72 -8.00
CA ARG A 61 -15.16 10.04 -7.28
C ARG A 61 -16.43 9.66 -8.04
N ASN A 62 -16.43 9.70 -9.36
CA ASN A 62 -17.65 9.57 -10.18
C ASN A 62 -17.70 8.27 -11.00
N THR A 63 -16.56 7.71 -11.36
CA THR A 63 -16.46 6.47 -12.17
C THR A 63 -15.53 5.47 -11.49
N CYS A 64 -14.40 5.15 -12.08
CA CYS A 64 -13.32 4.42 -11.44
C CYS A 64 -11.98 4.71 -12.10
N GLY A 65 -10.93 4.59 -11.32
CA GLY A 65 -9.58 4.74 -11.83
C GLY A 65 -8.65 3.63 -11.38
N THR A 66 -7.54 3.49 -12.11
CA THR A 66 -6.45 2.57 -11.77
C THR A 66 -5.22 3.34 -11.35
N TYR A 67 -4.57 2.87 -10.27
CA TYR A 67 -3.32 3.40 -9.77
C TYR A 67 -2.33 2.26 -9.54
N ASP A 68 -1.10 2.43 -10.03
CA ASP A 68 -0.05 1.43 -9.90
C ASP A 68 0.56 1.44 -8.51
N ILE A 69 0.36 0.37 -7.77
CA ILE A 69 0.92 0.16 -6.44
C ILE A 69 2.06 -0.88 -6.44
N CYS A 70 2.67 -1.16 -7.63
CA CYS A 70 3.88 -2.00 -7.68
C CYS A 70 5.04 -1.43 -6.87
N PRO A 71 5.27 -0.09 -6.79
CA PRO A 71 6.34 0.47 -5.98
C PRO A 71 6.17 0.31 -4.47
N MET A 72 4.94 0.06 -3.99
CA MET A 72 4.68 -0.22 -2.58
C MET A 72 5.48 -1.44 -2.12
N GLN A 73 6.18 -1.32 -1.00
CA GLN A 73 7.00 -2.40 -0.46
C GLN A 73 6.14 -3.58 -0.02
N LYS A 74 6.56 -4.77 -0.35
CA LYS A 74 5.89 -6.03 -0.05
C LYS A 74 6.86 -7.00 0.59
N TYR A 75 6.48 -7.56 1.73
CA TYR A 75 7.28 -8.53 2.46
C TYR A 75 6.46 -9.76 2.76
N LEU A 76 6.92 -10.91 2.27
CA LEU A 76 6.35 -12.20 2.60
C LEU A 76 6.99 -12.72 3.88
N ILE A 77 6.16 -13.00 4.88
CA ILE A 77 6.59 -13.47 6.19
C ILE A 77 5.91 -14.80 6.45
N GLU A 78 6.70 -15.87 6.53
CA GLU A 78 6.20 -17.23 6.59
C GLU A 78 6.89 -18.03 7.70
N GLY A 79 6.13 -18.90 8.33
CA GLY A 79 6.63 -19.84 9.34
C GLY A 79 5.81 -19.81 10.64
N PRO A 80 5.97 -20.82 11.49
CA PRO A 80 5.22 -20.95 12.75
C PRO A 80 5.33 -19.73 13.67
N ASP A 81 6.47 -19.03 13.64
CA ASP A 81 6.71 -17.84 14.46
C ASP A 81 6.25 -16.52 13.83
N ALA A 82 5.77 -16.54 12.57
CA ALA A 82 5.43 -15.34 11.82
C ALA A 82 4.38 -14.46 12.51
N LEU A 83 3.28 -15.07 12.99
CA LEU A 83 2.24 -14.34 13.73
C LEU A 83 2.79 -13.70 15.01
N ALA A 84 3.58 -14.43 15.79
CA ALA A 84 4.11 -13.95 17.07
C ALA A 84 5.10 -12.79 16.86
N MET A 85 5.94 -12.87 15.85
CA MET A 85 6.88 -11.81 15.46
C MET A 85 6.14 -10.55 15.02
N LEU A 86 5.20 -10.67 14.10
CA LEU A 86 4.40 -9.53 13.60
C LEU A 86 3.56 -8.91 14.72
N ASP A 87 2.91 -9.74 15.54
CA ASP A 87 2.13 -9.26 16.69
C ASP A 87 2.99 -8.50 17.70
N ARG A 88 4.22 -8.94 17.97
CA ARG A 88 5.18 -8.20 18.80
C ARG A 88 5.61 -6.87 18.18
N MET A 89 5.69 -6.78 16.86
CA MET A 89 6.16 -5.60 16.15
C MET A 89 5.11 -4.48 16.11
N VAL A 90 3.85 -4.83 15.80
CA VAL A 90 2.79 -3.82 15.57
C VAL A 90 1.98 -3.53 16.83
N THR A 91 1.33 -2.37 16.85
CA THR A 91 0.52 -1.93 17.99
C THR A 91 -0.82 -2.68 18.11
N ARG A 92 -1.35 -3.21 17.00
CA ARG A 92 -2.62 -3.91 16.91
C ARG A 92 -2.49 -5.40 17.25
N ASP A 93 -3.53 -6.00 17.84
CA ASP A 93 -3.59 -7.43 18.14
C ASP A 93 -3.88 -8.26 16.89
N LEU A 94 -2.85 -8.91 16.35
CA LEU A 94 -2.96 -9.73 15.14
C LEU A 94 -3.53 -11.13 15.40
N ASN A 95 -3.65 -11.57 16.65
CA ASN A 95 -4.33 -12.84 16.97
C ASN A 95 -5.81 -12.80 16.60
N LYS A 96 -6.39 -11.59 16.48
CA LYS A 96 -7.78 -11.37 16.02
C LYS A 96 -7.93 -11.36 14.50
N LEU A 97 -6.83 -11.29 13.75
CA LEU A 97 -6.85 -11.28 12.30
C LEU A 97 -7.13 -12.70 11.76
N ARG A 98 -8.23 -12.88 11.06
CA ARG A 98 -8.60 -14.17 10.43
C ARG A 98 -7.87 -14.36 9.10
N ILE A 99 -7.75 -15.60 8.66
CA ILE A 99 -7.26 -15.94 7.31
C ILE A 99 -8.17 -15.27 6.26
N ASN A 100 -7.60 -14.91 5.14
CA ASN A 100 -8.22 -14.15 4.04
C ASN A 100 -8.77 -12.77 4.50
N ARG A 101 -8.04 -12.13 5.43
CA ARG A 101 -8.33 -10.76 5.88
C ARG A 101 -7.08 -9.90 5.85
N VAL A 102 -7.33 -8.61 5.58
CA VAL A 102 -6.33 -7.54 5.71
C VAL A 102 -6.58 -6.78 7.01
N THR A 103 -5.55 -6.21 7.59
CA THR A 103 -5.68 -5.24 8.68
C THR A 103 -4.67 -4.10 8.49
N TYR A 104 -5.10 -2.89 8.73
CA TYR A 104 -4.22 -1.73 8.83
C TYR A 104 -3.51 -1.73 10.16
N VAL A 105 -2.22 -1.44 10.16
CA VAL A 105 -1.33 -1.51 11.33
C VAL A 105 -0.36 -0.34 11.35
N ALA A 106 0.13 -0.02 12.55
CA ALA A 106 1.24 0.90 12.77
C ALA A 106 2.31 0.21 13.63
N TRP A 107 3.57 0.57 13.45
CA TRP A 107 4.66 0.10 14.29
C TRP A 107 5.59 1.24 14.69
N CYS A 108 6.13 1.09 15.88
CA CYS A 108 6.91 2.12 16.56
C CYS A 108 8.31 1.61 16.95
N ASN A 109 9.20 2.54 17.24
CA ASN A 109 10.44 2.27 17.93
C ASN A 109 10.18 2.09 19.44
N ASP A 110 11.23 1.81 20.22
CA ASP A 110 11.13 1.57 21.67
C ASP A 110 10.68 2.81 22.46
N SER A 111 10.79 4.01 21.88
CA SER A 111 10.31 5.28 22.43
C SER A 111 8.88 5.61 22.03
N GLY A 112 8.14 4.68 21.44
CA GLY A 112 6.74 4.88 21.00
C GLY A 112 6.58 5.78 19.78
N ARG A 113 7.68 6.17 19.11
CA ARG A 113 7.63 7.01 17.92
C ARG A 113 7.36 6.17 16.68
N MET A 114 6.51 6.69 15.80
CA MET A 114 6.05 6.01 14.61
C MET A 114 7.21 5.76 13.63
N ILE A 115 7.44 4.51 13.28
CA ILE A 115 8.39 4.14 12.24
C ILE A 115 7.70 4.19 10.88
N ASP A 116 6.55 3.52 10.77
CA ASP A 116 5.75 3.47 9.55
C ASP A 116 4.37 2.88 9.87
N ASP A 117 3.51 2.88 8.88
CA ASP A 117 2.22 2.20 8.85
C ASP A 117 2.11 1.29 7.61
N GLY A 118 1.06 0.53 7.55
CA GLY A 118 0.85 -0.36 6.41
C GLY A 118 -0.28 -1.33 6.61
N THR A 119 -0.33 -2.34 5.74
CA THR A 119 -1.34 -3.39 5.83
C THR A 119 -0.70 -4.77 5.95
N ILE A 120 -1.34 -5.62 6.76
CA ILE A 120 -0.98 -7.03 6.90
C ILE A 120 -2.14 -7.87 6.37
N PHE A 121 -1.83 -8.66 5.35
CA PHE A 121 -2.69 -9.69 4.78
C PHE A 121 -2.39 -11.01 5.48
N ARG A 122 -3.37 -11.67 6.05
CA ARG A 122 -3.21 -13.04 6.53
C ARG A 122 -3.67 -14.00 5.46
N LEU A 123 -2.71 -14.58 4.73
CA LEU A 123 -2.97 -15.46 3.59
C LEU A 123 -3.24 -16.90 4.01
N ASP A 124 -2.61 -17.32 5.13
CA ASP A 124 -2.77 -18.66 5.70
C ASP A 124 -2.51 -18.61 7.22
N GLU A 125 -2.53 -19.74 7.91
CA GLU A 125 -2.26 -19.83 9.35
C GLU A 125 -0.91 -19.21 9.72
N SER A 126 0.12 -19.46 8.90
CA SER A 126 1.51 -19.04 9.12
C SER A 126 2.10 -18.24 7.96
N LYS A 127 1.26 -17.67 7.08
CA LYS A 127 1.69 -16.92 5.90
C LYS A 127 1.04 -15.54 5.87
N PHE A 128 1.90 -14.51 5.85
CA PHE A 128 1.49 -13.11 5.89
C PHE A 128 2.20 -12.33 4.79
N LEU A 129 1.48 -11.38 4.19
CA LEU A 129 2.06 -10.35 3.34
C LEU A 129 1.92 -9.00 4.07
N LEU A 130 3.05 -8.36 4.37
CA LEU A 130 3.06 -6.99 4.88
C LEU A 130 3.35 -6.04 3.72
N THR A 131 2.55 -4.99 3.61
CA THR A 131 2.77 -3.92 2.63
C THR A 131 2.90 -2.57 3.34
N CYS A 132 3.80 -1.71 2.85
CA CYS A 132 4.04 -0.38 3.43
C CYS A 132 4.60 0.59 2.39
N GLY A 133 4.55 1.88 2.73
CA GLY A 133 5.00 2.96 1.86
C GLY A 133 6.51 3.00 1.66
N SER A 134 7.27 2.65 2.68
CA SER A 134 8.73 2.78 2.72
C SER A 134 9.46 1.46 2.95
N PRO A 135 10.74 1.32 2.51
CA PRO A 135 11.53 0.12 2.76
C PRO A 135 11.77 -0.12 4.26
N CYS A 136 11.32 -1.28 4.77
CA CYS A 136 11.46 -1.64 6.18
C CYS A 136 12.11 -3.01 6.45
N LEU A 137 12.75 -3.64 5.46
CA LEU A 137 13.34 -4.99 5.57
C LEU A 137 14.31 -5.11 6.75
N ALA A 138 15.15 -4.10 6.98
CA ALA A 138 16.09 -4.10 8.10
C ALA A 138 15.37 -4.13 9.45
N TRP A 139 14.25 -3.41 9.59
CA TRP A 139 13.42 -3.43 10.79
C TRP A 139 12.72 -4.76 10.98
N LEU A 140 12.19 -5.35 9.91
CA LEU A 140 11.59 -6.68 9.96
C LEU A 140 12.58 -7.75 10.41
N ARG A 141 13.81 -7.74 9.86
CA ARG A 141 14.89 -8.65 10.27
C ARG A 141 15.30 -8.44 11.72
N LYS A 142 15.38 -7.18 12.19
CA LYS A 142 15.62 -6.87 13.60
C LYS A 142 14.49 -7.38 14.49
N SER A 143 13.25 -7.20 14.08
CA SER A 143 12.06 -7.69 14.80
C SER A 143 11.97 -9.22 14.83
N ALA A 144 12.58 -9.91 13.87
CA ALA A 144 12.65 -11.37 13.80
C ALA A 144 13.69 -11.97 14.76
N LEU A 145 14.58 -11.17 15.36
CA LEU A 145 15.55 -11.69 16.32
C LEU A 145 14.87 -12.37 17.51
N GLY A 146 15.32 -13.61 17.79
CA GLY A 146 14.77 -14.45 18.85
C GLY A 146 13.57 -15.31 18.43
N PHE A 147 13.25 -15.33 17.14
CA PHE A 147 12.32 -16.27 16.51
C PHE A 147 13.11 -17.13 15.51
N ASP A 148 13.02 -18.45 15.63
CA ASP A 148 13.86 -19.37 14.85
C ASP A 148 13.14 -19.99 13.65
N GLN A 149 11.79 -19.98 13.67
CA GLN A 149 10.96 -20.68 12.68
C GLN A 149 10.14 -19.71 11.86
N LEU A 150 10.80 -18.75 11.20
CA LEU A 150 10.19 -17.86 10.23
C LEU A 150 11.19 -17.43 9.16
N SER A 151 10.67 -17.04 8.01
CA SER A 151 11.40 -16.34 6.96
C SER A 151 10.78 -14.96 6.70
N VAL A 152 11.62 -13.99 6.34
CA VAL A 152 11.22 -12.65 5.90
C VAL A 152 11.85 -12.42 4.53
N ILE A 153 11.02 -12.39 3.51
CA ILE A 153 11.43 -12.29 2.10
C ILE A 153 10.88 -10.99 1.52
N GLU A 154 11.76 -10.19 0.92
CA GLU A 154 11.30 -9.06 0.12
C GLU A 154 10.61 -9.57 -1.15
N HIS A 155 9.37 -9.15 -1.37
CA HIS A 155 8.48 -9.68 -2.40
C HIS A 155 7.98 -8.58 -3.36
N THR A 156 8.55 -7.39 -3.30
CA THR A 156 8.11 -6.20 -4.02
C THR A 156 8.03 -6.43 -5.53
N GLU A 157 9.08 -6.95 -6.14
CA GLU A 157 9.14 -7.19 -7.58
C GLU A 157 8.50 -8.51 -8.00
N ALA A 158 8.23 -9.42 -7.06
CA ALA A 158 7.64 -10.72 -7.33
C ALA A 158 6.10 -10.71 -7.38
N LEU A 159 5.47 -9.56 -7.11
CA LEU A 159 4.01 -9.41 -7.09
C LEU A 159 3.60 -8.08 -7.71
N ALA A 160 2.97 -8.13 -8.87
CA ALA A 160 2.37 -6.97 -9.49
C ALA A 160 1.06 -6.59 -8.78
N ALA A 161 0.83 -5.30 -8.57
CA ALA A 161 -0.35 -4.84 -7.87
C ALA A 161 -0.91 -3.55 -8.48
N LEU A 162 -2.22 -3.53 -8.68
CA LEU A 162 -2.96 -2.41 -9.26
C LEU A 162 -4.16 -2.07 -8.37
N SER A 163 -4.29 -0.83 -7.98
CA SER A 163 -5.45 -0.32 -7.26
C SER A 163 -6.54 0.05 -8.26
N LEU A 164 -7.78 -0.40 -8.06
CA LEU A 164 -8.97 -0.06 -8.84
C LEU A 164 -9.99 0.60 -7.90
N GLN A 165 -10.14 1.91 -7.99
CA GLN A 165 -10.91 2.71 -7.02
C GLN A 165 -12.01 3.51 -7.71
N GLY A 166 -13.14 3.67 -7.04
CA GLY A 166 -14.26 4.48 -7.44
C GLY A 166 -15.58 3.71 -7.53
N PRO A 167 -16.72 4.41 -7.64
CA PRO A 167 -18.06 3.81 -7.52
C PRO A 167 -18.38 2.76 -8.58
N THR A 168 -17.77 2.81 -9.77
CA THR A 168 -18.01 1.81 -10.82
C THR A 168 -17.00 0.66 -10.81
N SER A 169 -16.04 0.63 -9.86
CA SER A 169 -14.99 -0.40 -9.78
C SER A 169 -15.54 -1.83 -9.75
N PHE A 170 -16.60 -2.06 -8.98
CA PHE A 170 -17.25 -3.39 -8.95
C PHE A 170 -17.90 -3.75 -10.28
N ALA A 171 -18.49 -2.79 -11.00
CA ALA A 171 -19.10 -3.05 -12.30
C ALA A 171 -18.03 -3.50 -13.33
N VAL A 172 -16.82 -2.95 -13.25
CA VAL A 172 -15.67 -3.39 -14.06
C VAL A 172 -15.29 -4.83 -13.71
N LEU A 173 -15.10 -5.16 -12.43
CA LEU A 173 -14.77 -6.52 -12.01
C LEU A 173 -15.85 -7.54 -12.44
N LYS A 174 -17.13 -7.16 -12.34
CA LYS A 174 -18.23 -7.98 -12.81
C LYS A 174 -18.17 -8.21 -14.34
N ALA A 175 -17.86 -7.17 -15.10
CA ALA A 175 -17.70 -7.27 -16.56
C ALA A 175 -16.50 -8.14 -16.97
N MET A 176 -15.49 -8.26 -16.09
CA MET A 176 -14.38 -9.20 -16.24
C MET A 176 -14.74 -10.66 -15.88
N GLY A 177 -15.96 -10.93 -15.42
CA GLY A 177 -16.37 -12.25 -14.93
C GLY A 177 -15.97 -12.53 -13.47
N LEU A 178 -15.57 -11.53 -12.72
CA LEU A 178 -15.17 -11.59 -11.30
C LEU A 178 -16.30 -11.11 -10.38
N GLU A 179 -17.54 -11.50 -10.68
CA GLU A 179 -18.74 -11.03 -9.95
C GLU A 179 -18.76 -11.45 -8.48
N ASP A 180 -18.11 -12.56 -8.12
CA ASP A 180 -18.01 -13.02 -6.74
C ASP A 180 -17.20 -12.05 -5.85
N ALA A 181 -16.34 -11.21 -6.44
CA ALA A 181 -15.62 -10.15 -5.73
C ALA A 181 -16.57 -9.12 -5.08
N GLY A 182 -17.81 -8.99 -5.57
CA GLY A 182 -18.84 -8.16 -4.96
C GLY A 182 -19.29 -8.61 -3.57
N SER A 183 -19.06 -9.87 -3.20
CA SER A 183 -19.36 -10.41 -1.87
C SER A 183 -18.33 -10.05 -0.82
N LEU A 184 -17.13 -9.60 -1.22
CA LEU A 184 -16.07 -9.20 -0.32
C LEU A 184 -16.53 -8.01 0.54
N LYS A 185 -16.36 -8.14 1.85
CA LYS A 185 -16.52 -7.02 2.79
C LYS A 185 -15.23 -6.19 2.85
N PRO A 186 -15.27 -4.94 3.33
CA PRO A 186 -14.05 -4.18 3.57
C PRO A 186 -13.00 -5.01 4.32
N PHE A 187 -11.77 -5.01 3.81
CA PHE A 187 -10.63 -5.79 4.29
C PHE A 187 -10.74 -7.31 4.10
N ASP A 188 -11.67 -7.84 3.31
CA ASP A 188 -11.65 -9.23 2.87
C ASP A 188 -10.69 -9.42 1.71
N ILE A 189 -10.16 -10.64 1.60
CA ILE A 189 -9.35 -11.14 0.48
C ILE A 189 -10.14 -12.25 -0.21
N GLY A 190 -10.18 -12.20 -1.55
CA GLY A 190 -10.69 -13.28 -2.40
C GLY A 190 -9.62 -13.73 -3.39
N HIS A 191 -9.65 -15.01 -3.77
CA HIS A 191 -8.78 -15.60 -4.76
C HIS A 191 -9.64 -16.16 -5.90
N TYR A 192 -9.31 -15.79 -7.14
CA TYR A 192 -10.12 -16.11 -8.30
C TYR A 192 -9.24 -16.61 -9.44
N PRO A 193 -9.69 -17.58 -10.24
CA PRO A 193 -9.01 -17.92 -11.49
C PRO A 193 -8.92 -16.69 -12.41
N PHE A 194 -7.76 -16.47 -13.00
CA PHE A 194 -7.55 -15.36 -13.93
C PHE A 194 -6.49 -15.76 -14.97
N ALA A 195 -6.88 -15.70 -16.26
CA ALA A 195 -6.04 -16.14 -17.37
C ALA A 195 -5.47 -17.56 -17.10
N GLU A 196 -4.15 -17.74 -17.24
CA GLU A 196 -3.47 -18.99 -16.93
C GLU A 196 -3.02 -19.14 -15.46
N GLY A 197 -3.50 -18.27 -14.56
CA GLY A 197 -3.12 -18.26 -13.16
C GLY A 197 -4.25 -17.84 -12.23
N GLU A 198 -3.90 -17.04 -11.24
CA GLU A 198 -4.81 -16.55 -10.19
C GLU A 198 -4.69 -15.04 -10.02
N ILE A 199 -5.78 -14.40 -9.66
CA ILE A 199 -5.81 -13.03 -9.13
C ILE A 199 -6.26 -13.07 -7.68
N MET A 200 -5.47 -12.46 -6.80
CA MET A 200 -5.89 -12.12 -5.45
C MET A 200 -6.50 -10.72 -5.47
N ILE A 201 -7.69 -10.57 -4.89
CA ILE A 201 -8.41 -9.30 -4.78
C ILE A 201 -8.61 -8.99 -3.31
N SER A 202 -8.11 -7.85 -2.85
CA SER A 202 -8.47 -7.31 -1.54
C SER A 202 -9.44 -6.15 -1.68
N ARG A 203 -10.47 -6.10 -0.81
CA ARG A 203 -11.36 -4.95 -0.75
C ARG A 203 -10.75 -3.88 0.16
N THR A 204 -9.70 -3.29 -0.33
CA THR A 204 -8.88 -2.24 0.27
C THR A 204 -8.67 -1.10 -0.71
N GLY A 205 -8.19 0.04 -0.23
CA GLY A 205 -7.89 1.19 -1.07
C GLY A 205 -7.44 2.40 -0.25
N PHE A 206 -6.94 3.41 -0.93
CA PHE A 206 -6.36 4.60 -0.33
C PHE A 206 -7.11 5.89 -0.73
N THR A 207 -8.38 5.78 -1.16
CA THR A 207 -9.17 6.91 -1.64
C THR A 207 -10.37 7.26 -0.76
N GLY A 208 -10.69 6.41 0.23
CA GLY A 208 -11.85 6.57 1.10
C GLY A 208 -13.17 6.13 0.49
N ASP A 209 -13.19 5.75 -0.78
CA ASP A 209 -14.36 5.25 -1.50
C ASP A 209 -14.30 3.73 -1.74
N LEU A 210 -15.35 3.22 -2.44
CA LEU A 210 -15.36 1.83 -2.90
C LEU A 210 -14.14 1.56 -3.80
N GLY A 211 -13.43 0.50 -3.50
CA GLY A 211 -12.30 0.09 -4.31
C GLY A 211 -11.78 -1.29 -3.95
N TYR A 212 -10.88 -1.74 -4.79
CA TYR A 212 -10.22 -3.03 -4.70
C TYR A 212 -8.74 -2.86 -5.06
N GLU A 213 -7.91 -3.72 -4.50
CA GLU A 213 -6.53 -3.88 -4.93
C GLU A 213 -6.39 -5.28 -5.54
N LEU A 214 -5.77 -5.32 -6.71
CA LEU A 214 -5.68 -6.46 -7.60
C LEU A 214 -4.23 -6.93 -7.66
N TRP A 215 -3.98 -8.16 -7.30
CA TRP A 215 -2.65 -8.71 -7.11
C TRP A 215 -2.45 -9.93 -8.00
N VAL A 216 -1.45 -9.90 -8.86
CA VAL A 216 -1.15 -11.00 -9.81
C VAL A 216 0.35 -11.26 -9.88
N GLU A 217 0.72 -12.43 -10.36
CA GLU A 217 2.11 -12.68 -10.76
C GLU A 217 2.54 -11.70 -11.87
N PRO A 218 3.82 -11.29 -11.91
CA PRO A 218 4.31 -10.27 -12.84
C PRO A 218 4.03 -10.54 -14.32
N ASN A 219 4.05 -11.79 -14.76
CA ASN A 219 3.75 -12.20 -16.13
C ASN A 219 2.28 -11.96 -16.53
N LEU A 220 1.37 -11.83 -15.57
CA LEU A 220 -0.05 -11.54 -15.79
C LEU A 220 -0.40 -10.04 -15.73
N ALA A 221 0.55 -9.20 -15.41
CA ALA A 221 0.28 -7.77 -15.17
C ALA A 221 -0.32 -7.07 -16.40
N LEU A 222 0.28 -7.19 -17.57
CA LEU A 222 -0.24 -6.56 -18.79
C LEU A 222 -1.58 -7.16 -19.22
N THR A 223 -1.77 -8.47 -19.04
CA THR A 223 -3.05 -9.15 -19.28
C THR A 223 -4.14 -8.59 -18.35
N LEU A 224 -3.81 -8.37 -17.07
CA LEU A 224 -4.74 -7.75 -16.11
C LEU A 224 -5.13 -6.32 -16.55
N TRP A 225 -4.14 -5.52 -16.94
CA TRP A 225 -4.40 -4.16 -17.41
C TRP A 225 -5.34 -4.16 -18.63
N ASP A 226 -5.02 -4.97 -19.64
CA ASP A 226 -5.78 -5.01 -20.89
C ASP A 226 -7.23 -5.47 -20.65
N HIS A 227 -7.45 -6.50 -19.82
CA HIS A 227 -8.80 -6.95 -19.45
C HIS A 227 -9.58 -5.91 -18.66
N LEU A 228 -8.91 -5.17 -17.72
CA LEU A 228 -9.55 -4.09 -16.97
C LEU A 228 -10.03 -2.97 -17.89
N TYR A 229 -9.19 -2.54 -18.83
CA TYR A 229 -9.53 -1.44 -19.72
C TYR A 229 -10.55 -1.83 -20.77
N GLU A 230 -10.54 -3.07 -21.27
CA GLU A 230 -11.57 -3.62 -22.14
C GLU A 230 -12.93 -3.67 -21.41
N ALA A 231 -12.98 -4.29 -20.24
CA ALA A 231 -14.19 -4.41 -19.44
C ALA A 231 -14.70 -3.07 -18.91
N GLY A 232 -13.78 -2.17 -18.56
CA GLY A 232 -14.05 -0.85 -18.00
C GLY A 232 -14.45 0.24 -19.01
N ALA A 233 -14.35 -0.03 -20.33
CA ALA A 233 -14.57 0.96 -21.36
C ALA A 233 -15.93 1.67 -21.26
N ASN A 234 -16.98 0.96 -20.85
CA ASN A 234 -18.33 1.50 -20.67
C ASN A 234 -18.59 2.03 -19.25
N TYR A 235 -17.63 1.94 -18.35
CA TYR A 235 -17.75 2.33 -16.94
C TYR A 235 -16.85 3.52 -16.58
N GLY A 236 -16.21 4.13 -17.58
CA GLY A 236 -15.38 5.32 -17.40
C GLY A 236 -14.05 5.08 -16.68
N ILE A 237 -13.47 3.88 -16.85
CA ILE A 237 -12.16 3.57 -16.28
C ILE A 237 -11.08 4.47 -16.88
N GLN A 238 -10.23 5.05 -16.03
CA GLN A 238 -9.10 5.88 -16.43
C GLN A 238 -7.91 5.61 -15.50
N PRO A 239 -6.67 5.80 -15.93
CA PRO A 239 -5.55 5.82 -15.00
C PRO A 239 -5.55 7.14 -14.23
N TYR A 240 -5.07 7.11 -13.00
CA TYR A 240 -4.79 8.30 -12.20
C TYR A 240 -3.41 8.19 -11.55
N GLY A 241 -2.80 9.34 -11.30
CA GLY A 241 -1.47 9.43 -10.72
C GLY A 241 -1.47 9.84 -9.25
N GLU A 242 -0.26 10.10 -8.75
CA GLU A 242 0.00 10.46 -7.34
C GLU A 242 -0.73 11.72 -6.91
N ALA A 243 -0.79 12.74 -7.77
CA ALA A 243 -1.43 14.00 -7.43
C ALA A 243 -2.92 13.83 -7.10
N ALA A 244 -3.67 13.06 -7.92
CA ALA A 244 -5.06 12.74 -7.66
C ALA A 244 -5.24 11.80 -6.45
N THR A 245 -4.31 10.84 -6.26
CA THR A 245 -4.26 10.00 -5.07
C THR A 245 -4.13 10.84 -3.81
N ASN A 246 -3.23 11.84 -3.81
CA ASN A 246 -3.04 12.73 -2.67
C ASN A 246 -4.28 13.56 -2.34
N MET A 247 -5.03 14.04 -3.32
CA MET A 247 -6.31 14.71 -3.07
C MET A 247 -7.31 13.77 -2.40
N ALA A 248 -7.48 12.58 -2.96
CA ALA A 248 -8.46 11.61 -2.49
C ALA A 248 -8.15 11.08 -1.07
N ARG A 249 -6.88 10.75 -0.78
CA ARG A 249 -6.46 10.22 0.52
C ARG A 249 -6.56 11.27 1.63
N LEU A 250 -6.26 12.55 1.32
CA LEU A 250 -6.40 13.65 2.26
C LEU A 250 -7.87 13.85 2.70
N GLU A 251 -8.80 13.79 1.77
CA GLU A 251 -10.23 13.85 2.10
C GLU A 251 -10.68 12.67 2.98
N ALA A 252 -10.07 11.48 2.76
CA ALA A 252 -10.34 10.30 3.56
C ALA A 252 -9.66 10.33 4.95
N GLY A 253 -8.74 11.28 5.19
CA GLY A 253 -7.95 11.36 6.41
C GLY A 253 -6.85 10.31 6.50
N PHE A 254 -6.39 9.76 5.38
CA PHE A 254 -5.29 8.80 5.35
C PHE A 254 -3.94 9.53 5.35
N ILE A 255 -3.04 9.05 6.19
CA ILE A 255 -1.72 9.64 6.38
C ILE A 255 -0.68 8.95 5.51
N MET A 256 0.42 9.66 5.25
CA MET A 256 1.60 9.13 4.55
C MET A 256 2.89 9.52 5.27
N PRO A 257 3.94 8.66 5.23
CA PRO A 257 5.27 9.03 5.64
C PRO A 257 5.74 10.30 4.91
N TYR A 258 6.50 11.15 5.60
CA TYR A 258 7.05 12.44 5.11
C TYR A 258 6.01 13.54 4.80
N MET A 259 4.73 13.20 4.80
CA MET A 259 3.65 14.19 4.61
C MET A 259 3.04 14.57 5.96
N GLU A 260 2.42 13.63 6.67
CA GLU A 260 1.79 13.84 7.97
C GLU A 260 2.65 13.40 9.15
N PHE A 261 3.63 12.52 8.95
CA PHE A 261 4.54 12.10 10.01
C PHE A 261 5.96 11.83 9.50
N ASN A 262 6.92 11.92 10.42
CA ASN A 262 8.29 11.55 10.16
C ASN A 262 8.53 10.09 10.53
N GLU A 263 9.25 9.36 9.67
CA GLU A 263 9.68 8.00 10.00
C GLU A 263 10.80 8.04 11.05
N ALA A 264 10.52 7.56 12.25
CA ALA A 264 11.41 7.67 13.41
C ALA A 264 12.77 6.95 13.26
N LEU A 265 12.97 6.12 12.22
CA LEU A 265 14.27 5.54 11.89
C LEU A 265 15.11 6.38 10.93
N LYS A 266 14.52 7.37 10.27
CA LYS A 266 15.18 8.19 9.24
C LYS A 266 15.34 9.64 9.67
N THR A 267 14.63 10.07 10.70
CA THR A 267 14.68 11.43 11.24
C THR A 267 16.00 11.69 11.97
N VAL A 268 16.58 12.85 11.72
CA VAL A 268 17.75 13.37 12.45
C VAL A 268 17.34 14.13 13.71
N ASN A 269 16.15 14.73 13.72
CA ASN A 269 15.63 15.51 14.84
C ASN A 269 14.40 14.82 15.46
N PHE A 270 14.64 14.09 16.54
CA PHE A 270 13.64 13.32 17.28
C PHE A 270 12.50 14.14 17.90
N GLU A 271 12.65 15.47 18.01
CA GLU A 271 11.60 16.34 18.54
C GLU A 271 10.36 16.43 17.64
N TYR A 272 10.52 16.11 16.35
CA TYR A 272 9.44 16.12 15.37
C TYR A 272 8.84 14.71 15.10
N ASP A 273 9.35 13.67 15.75
CA ASP A 273 8.80 12.33 15.61
C ASP A 273 7.48 12.23 16.38
N GLN A 274 6.45 11.75 15.71
CA GLN A 274 5.12 11.59 16.28
C GLN A 274 4.92 10.17 16.81
N THR A 275 4.03 10.06 17.77
CA THR A 275 3.44 8.79 18.22
C THR A 275 2.15 8.52 17.42
N PRO A 276 1.66 7.27 17.36
CA PRO A 276 0.35 6.99 16.76
C PRO A 276 -0.80 7.76 17.45
N LEU A 277 -0.64 8.15 18.71
CA LEU A 277 -1.65 8.93 19.44
C LEU A 277 -1.76 10.37 18.90
N GLU A 278 -0.62 10.98 18.58
CA GLU A 278 -0.54 12.32 17.99
C GLU A 278 -1.03 12.37 16.54
N LEU A 279 -1.12 11.20 15.89
CA LEU A 279 -1.59 11.02 14.51
C LEU A 279 -3.05 10.54 14.40
N ASP A 280 -3.80 10.61 15.49
CA ASP A 280 -5.20 10.15 15.57
C ASP A 280 -5.38 8.63 15.32
N LEU A 281 -4.31 7.85 15.50
CA LEU A 281 -4.28 6.41 15.33
C LEU A 281 -4.44 5.63 16.64
N ALA A 282 -4.99 6.26 17.70
CA ALA A 282 -5.22 5.60 19.00
C ALA A 282 -6.01 4.29 18.88
N TRP A 283 -6.91 4.19 17.91
CA TRP A 283 -7.73 3.02 17.64
C TRP A 283 -6.95 1.81 17.09
N LEU A 284 -5.71 2.02 16.62
CA LEU A 284 -4.79 0.94 16.21
C LEU A 284 -4.01 0.35 17.39
N ILE A 285 -4.06 0.96 18.56
CA ILE A 285 -3.26 0.51 19.71
C ILE A 285 -4.11 -0.39 20.60
N ASP A 286 -3.75 -1.67 20.71
CA ASP A 286 -4.37 -2.57 21.67
C ASP A 286 -3.50 -2.67 22.95
N PHE A 287 -3.76 -1.78 23.92
CA PHE A 287 -3.07 -1.80 25.22
C PHE A 287 -3.33 -3.05 26.06
N LYS A 288 -4.25 -3.93 25.66
CA LYS A 288 -4.47 -5.23 26.32
C LYS A 288 -3.40 -6.25 25.92
N LYS A 289 -2.70 -6.02 24.81
CA LYS A 289 -1.55 -6.84 24.44
C LYS A 289 -0.47 -6.76 25.52
N PRO A 290 0.17 -7.87 25.88
CA PRO A 290 1.23 -7.86 26.88
C PRO A 290 2.48 -7.13 26.39
N HIS A 291 2.79 -7.24 25.11
CA HIS A 291 4.02 -6.70 24.51
C HIS A 291 3.77 -6.20 23.08
N PHE A 292 4.32 -5.04 22.77
CA PHE A 292 4.60 -4.54 21.41
C PHE A 292 5.67 -3.44 21.53
N ASN A 293 6.35 -3.15 20.42
CA ASN A 293 7.38 -2.11 20.40
C ASN A 293 6.78 -0.74 20.74
N GLY A 294 7.42 -0.02 21.68
CA GLY A 294 6.97 1.29 22.14
C GLY A 294 5.84 1.28 23.19
N ARG A 295 5.36 0.11 23.63
CA ARG A 295 4.23 0.02 24.59
C ARG A 295 4.49 0.70 25.93
N ARG A 296 5.75 0.79 26.37
CA ARG A 296 6.12 1.35 27.68
C ARG A 296 6.36 2.86 27.64
N ALA A 297 6.59 3.40 26.45
CA ALA A 297 6.80 4.82 26.26
C ALA A 297 5.46 5.58 26.29
#